data_5f8b0335d12c52808308637d2c19dda6
#
_entry.id   5f8b0335d12c52808308637d2c19dda6
#
_cell.length_a   1.000
_cell.length_b   1.000
_cell.length_c   1.000
_cell.angle_alpha   90.00
_cell.angle_beta   90.00
_cell.angle_gamma   90.00
#
_symmetry.space_group_name_H-M   'P 1'
#
loop_
_entity.id
_entity.type
_entity.pdbx_description
1 polymer ?
#
loop_
_entity_poly.entity_id
_entity_poly.type
_entity_poly.pdbx_seq_one_letter_code
_entity_poly.pdbx_strand_id
1 'polypeptide(L)'
;MSMHKAGFVNIVGNPNVGKSTLMNQLVGERISIATFKAQTTRHRIMGIVNTDDMQIVFSDTPGVLNPNYKLQESMLAFSESALQDADVLLYVTDVVETPEKNMDFLEKVQKMTIPVLLLINKIDESDQKTLGNIVEKWHMLLPNAEILPISAKNKFGIDMLLKRIKELLPDSPPFFDKDQLTDKPARFFVSEIIREKILLYYDKEIPYSVEVRVERFKETEKNIHINAIIYVERDSQKGIIIGHQGIALKKVSTEARKALEKFFGKPIFLETFVKVDKDWRSSQRELDSFGYNPE
;
A
#
# COMPACT_ATOMS: atom_id res chain seq x y z
N MET A 1 -3.99 25.62 -26.54
CA MET A 1 -4.34 25.16 -25.18
C MET A 1 -3.67 23.82 -25.01
N SER A 2 -2.85 23.60 -23.98
CA SER A 2 -2.34 22.26 -23.70
C SER A 2 -3.57 21.36 -23.36
N MET A 3 -3.67 20.21 -24.01
CA MET A 3 -4.72 19.24 -23.67
C MET A 3 -4.46 18.74 -22.25
N HIS A 4 -5.53 18.53 -21.47
CA HIS A 4 -5.43 17.95 -20.13
C HIS A 4 -4.93 16.50 -20.24
N LYS A 5 -4.00 16.10 -19.36
CA LYS A 5 -3.50 14.72 -19.29
C LYS A 5 -4.06 14.03 -18.06
N ALA A 6 -4.51 12.80 -18.21
CA ALA A 6 -4.87 11.98 -17.08
C ALA A 6 -4.61 10.50 -17.35
N GLY A 7 -4.24 9.74 -16.31
CA GLY A 7 -4.00 8.29 -16.44
C GLY A 7 -3.76 7.61 -15.11
N PHE A 8 -3.88 6.29 -15.16
CA PHE A 8 -3.61 5.39 -14.05
C PHE A 8 -2.14 4.96 -14.04
N VAL A 9 -1.47 5.23 -12.93
CA VAL A 9 -0.05 4.92 -12.71
C VAL A 9 0.04 3.91 -11.58
N ASN A 10 0.14 2.64 -11.93
CA ASN A 10 0.05 1.57 -10.95
C ASN A 10 1.42 1.11 -10.47
N ILE A 11 1.55 0.92 -9.15
CA ILE A 11 2.79 0.60 -8.46
C ILE A 11 2.73 -0.87 -8.04
N VAL A 12 3.57 -1.69 -8.64
CA VAL A 12 3.66 -3.13 -8.36
C VAL A 12 5.09 -3.53 -8.01
N GLY A 13 5.27 -4.70 -7.46
CA GLY A 13 6.57 -5.26 -7.08
C GLY A 13 6.50 -6.07 -5.80
N ASN A 14 7.60 -6.67 -5.42
CA ASN A 14 7.68 -7.58 -4.28
C ASN A 14 7.41 -6.89 -2.92
N PRO A 15 7.15 -7.65 -1.85
CA PRO A 15 7.01 -7.07 -0.51
C PRO A 15 8.28 -6.33 -0.08
N ASN A 16 8.12 -5.25 0.69
CA ASN A 16 9.18 -4.48 1.33
C ASN A 16 10.15 -3.70 0.41
N VAL A 17 9.91 -3.65 -0.89
CA VAL A 17 10.72 -2.84 -1.83
C VAL A 17 10.46 -1.33 -1.74
N GLY A 18 9.49 -0.90 -0.93
CA GLY A 18 9.20 0.51 -0.64
C GLY A 18 8.07 1.13 -1.46
N LYS A 19 7.14 0.33 -2.02
CA LYS A 19 5.98 0.82 -2.81
C LYS A 19 5.14 1.85 -2.07
N SER A 20 4.69 1.54 -0.85
CA SER A 20 3.85 2.45 -0.05
C SER A 20 4.59 3.73 0.36
N THR A 21 5.91 3.65 0.61
CA THR A 21 6.73 4.83 0.84
C THR A 21 6.79 5.70 -0.40
N LEU A 22 7.02 5.10 -1.56
CA LEU A 22 7.01 5.78 -2.84
C LEU A 22 5.66 6.43 -3.12
N MET A 23 4.56 5.68 -2.94
CA MET A 23 3.19 6.18 -3.10
C MET A 23 2.94 7.46 -2.29
N ASN A 24 3.29 7.45 -0.99
CA ASN A 24 3.13 8.61 -0.11
C ASN A 24 3.99 9.81 -0.57
N GLN A 25 5.18 9.57 -1.14
CA GLN A 25 6.02 10.64 -1.69
C GLN A 25 5.42 11.23 -2.97
N LEU A 26 4.91 10.39 -3.87
CA LEU A 26 4.31 10.82 -5.13
C LEU A 26 3.01 11.61 -4.93
N VAL A 27 2.18 11.17 -3.99
CA VAL A 27 0.90 11.85 -3.65
C VAL A 27 1.14 13.10 -2.80
N GLY A 28 2.23 13.14 -2.02
CA GLY A 28 2.52 14.22 -1.07
C GLY A 28 1.78 14.11 0.27
N GLU A 29 0.94 13.08 0.41
CA GLU A 29 0.14 12.81 1.61
C GLU A 29 0.30 11.36 2.05
N ARG A 30 0.07 11.11 3.35
CA ARG A 30 0.16 9.75 3.90
C ARG A 30 -1.15 9.00 3.75
N ILE A 31 -1.32 8.32 2.61
CA ILE A 31 -2.53 7.53 2.31
C ILE A 31 -2.30 6.01 2.40
N SER A 32 -1.06 5.55 2.35
CA SER A 32 -0.70 4.15 2.55
C SER A 32 0.12 3.99 3.82
N ILE A 33 -0.16 2.93 4.61
CA ILE A 33 0.69 2.57 5.73
C ILE A 33 2.00 1.97 5.21
N ALA A 34 3.11 2.29 5.85
CA ALA A 34 4.43 1.81 5.47
C ALA A 34 5.17 1.26 6.69
N THR A 35 5.47 -0.04 6.68
CA THR A 35 6.28 -0.70 7.69
C THR A 35 7.30 -1.62 7.03
N PHE A 36 8.26 -2.10 7.82
CA PHE A 36 9.25 -3.10 7.35
C PHE A 36 8.70 -4.54 7.31
N LYS A 37 7.45 -4.76 7.77
CA LYS A 37 6.82 -6.09 7.78
C LYS A 37 6.15 -6.40 6.45
N ALA A 38 6.21 -7.66 6.03
CA ALA A 38 5.46 -8.14 4.88
C ALA A 38 3.94 -7.97 5.10
N GLN A 39 3.14 -7.98 4.03
CA GLN A 39 1.69 -7.81 4.08
C GLN A 39 1.24 -6.50 4.79
N THR A 40 2.08 -5.46 4.73
CA THR A 40 1.71 -4.13 5.22
C THR A 40 0.54 -3.59 4.41
N THR A 41 0.65 -3.54 3.09
CA THR A 41 -0.46 -3.21 2.18
C THR A 41 -1.20 -4.50 1.84
N ARG A 42 -2.50 -4.54 2.09
CA ARG A 42 -3.37 -5.69 1.78
C ARG A 42 -4.43 -5.38 0.73
N HIS A 43 -4.79 -4.13 0.59
CA HIS A 43 -5.74 -3.63 -0.39
C HIS A 43 -5.03 -2.82 -1.47
N ARG A 44 -5.66 -2.71 -2.62
CA ARG A 44 -5.29 -1.70 -3.59
C ARG A 44 -5.81 -0.33 -3.11
N ILE A 45 -4.93 0.67 -3.07
CA ILE A 45 -5.24 2.02 -2.57
C ILE A 45 -4.92 3.02 -3.67
N MET A 46 -5.90 3.81 -4.08
CA MET A 46 -5.69 4.88 -5.04
C MET A 46 -5.38 6.20 -4.35
N GLY A 47 -4.42 6.95 -4.90
CA GLY A 47 -4.10 8.31 -4.53
C GLY A 47 -4.10 9.21 -5.75
N ILE A 48 -4.84 10.31 -5.66
CA ILE A 48 -5.14 11.17 -6.78
C ILE A 48 -4.36 12.47 -6.63
N VAL A 49 -3.53 12.79 -7.62
CA VAL A 49 -2.78 14.03 -7.69
C VAL A 49 -3.38 14.89 -8.80
N ASN A 50 -3.80 16.09 -8.44
CA ASN A 50 -4.46 17.04 -9.34
C ASN A 50 -3.63 18.29 -9.54
N THR A 51 -3.51 18.74 -10.80
CA THR A 51 -3.08 20.08 -11.18
C THR A 51 -4.09 20.67 -12.17
N ASP A 52 -3.92 21.89 -12.60
CA ASP A 52 -4.83 22.52 -13.57
C ASP A 52 -4.87 21.76 -14.90
N ASP A 53 -3.74 21.21 -15.34
CA ASP A 53 -3.53 20.57 -16.63
C ASP A 53 -3.34 19.05 -16.56
N MET A 54 -3.44 18.43 -15.34
CA MET A 54 -3.14 17.01 -15.17
C MET A 54 -3.90 16.39 -13.99
N GLN A 55 -4.24 15.09 -14.13
CA GLN A 55 -4.64 14.22 -13.04
C GLN A 55 -3.87 12.90 -13.13
N ILE A 56 -3.16 12.54 -12.07
CA ILE A 56 -2.51 11.23 -11.94
C ILE A 56 -3.25 10.41 -10.89
N VAL A 57 -3.71 9.22 -11.27
CA VAL A 57 -4.28 8.25 -10.33
C VAL A 57 -3.22 7.21 -10.02
N PHE A 58 -2.50 7.40 -8.93
CA PHE A 58 -1.56 6.41 -8.43
C PHE A 58 -2.29 5.26 -7.74
N SER A 59 -1.77 4.06 -7.84
CA SER A 59 -2.34 2.87 -7.21
C SER A 59 -1.25 2.08 -6.48
N ASP A 60 -1.26 2.09 -5.14
CA ASP A 60 -0.42 1.20 -4.31
C ASP A 60 -1.06 -0.18 -4.23
N THR A 61 -0.27 -1.22 -4.43
CA THR A 61 -0.74 -2.61 -4.42
C THR A 61 -0.05 -3.44 -3.35
N PRO A 62 -0.69 -4.54 -2.90
CA PRO A 62 -0.01 -5.54 -2.10
C PRO A 62 1.29 -6.00 -2.76
N GLY A 63 2.26 -6.44 -1.96
CA GLY A 63 3.48 -7.06 -2.49
C GLY A 63 3.15 -8.40 -3.18
N VAL A 64 3.73 -8.60 -4.36
CA VAL A 64 3.60 -9.86 -5.10
C VAL A 64 4.25 -10.99 -4.31
N LEU A 65 3.50 -12.05 -4.07
CA LEU A 65 3.94 -13.22 -3.31
C LEU A 65 3.23 -14.49 -3.82
N ASN A 66 3.82 -15.64 -3.57
CA ASN A 66 3.15 -16.91 -3.82
C ASN A 66 2.14 -17.18 -2.71
N PRO A 67 0.82 -17.27 -3.00
CA PRO A 67 -0.21 -17.37 -1.99
C PRO A 67 -0.24 -18.76 -1.34
N ASN A 68 -0.41 -18.80 -0.02
CA ASN A 68 -0.57 -20.02 0.77
C ASN A 68 -1.99 -20.16 1.36
N TYR A 69 -2.80 -19.10 1.35
CA TYR A 69 -4.16 -19.06 1.85
C TYR A 69 -4.95 -17.94 1.16
N LYS A 70 -6.28 -17.99 1.24
CA LYS A 70 -7.19 -17.12 0.45
C LYS A 70 -6.94 -15.63 0.56
N LEU A 71 -6.63 -15.10 1.74
CA LEU A 71 -6.28 -13.67 1.86
C LEU A 71 -5.10 -13.31 0.96
N GLN A 72 -4.07 -14.18 0.87
CA GLN A 72 -2.93 -13.91 -0.01
C GLN A 72 -3.30 -14.05 -1.50
N GLU A 73 -4.26 -14.93 -1.85
CA GLU A 73 -4.82 -15.00 -3.20
C GLU A 73 -5.53 -13.69 -3.57
N SER A 74 -6.35 -13.13 -2.67
CA SER A 74 -6.98 -11.83 -2.87
C SER A 74 -5.95 -10.70 -2.99
N MET A 75 -4.90 -10.72 -2.19
CA MET A 75 -3.80 -9.75 -2.29
C MET A 75 -3.08 -9.82 -3.65
N LEU A 76 -2.80 -11.04 -4.14
CA LEU A 76 -2.20 -11.23 -5.46
C LEU A 76 -3.14 -10.74 -6.57
N ALA A 77 -4.44 -11.04 -6.47
CA ALA A 77 -5.44 -10.59 -7.43
C ALA A 77 -5.53 -9.06 -7.52
N PHE A 78 -5.39 -8.31 -6.41
CA PHE A 78 -5.25 -6.84 -6.45
C PHE A 78 -4.01 -6.39 -7.22
N SER A 79 -2.89 -7.09 -7.08
CA SER A 79 -1.66 -6.74 -7.82
C SER A 79 -1.79 -7.07 -9.30
N GLU A 80 -2.49 -8.15 -9.65
CA GLU A 80 -2.76 -8.53 -11.04
C GLU A 80 -3.78 -7.61 -11.71
N SER A 81 -4.83 -7.18 -11.00
CA SER A 81 -5.80 -6.22 -11.53
C SER A 81 -5.15 -4.88 -11.89
N ALA A 82 -4.13 -4.48 -11.12
CA ALA A 82 -3.36 -3.27 -11.40
C ALA A 82 -2.53 -3.34 -12.69
N LEU A 83 -2.29 -4.52 -13.27
CA LEU A 83 -1.67 -4.65 -14.58
C LEU A 83 -2.66 -4.38 -15.72
N GLN A 84 -3.96 -4.54 -15.48
CA GLN A 84 -4.98 -4.49 -16.53
C GLN A 84 -5.43 -3.08 -16.88
N ASP A 85 -5.44 -2.17 -15.90
CA ASP A 85 -5.95 -0.81 -16.04
C ASP A 85 -4.86 0.28 -16.01
N ALA A 86 -3.58 -0.09 -16.04
CA ALA A 86 -2.48 0.86 -16.02
C ALA A 86 -2.27 1.53 -17.39
N ASP A 87 -2.13 2.86 -17.39
CA ASP A 87 -1.57 3.62 -18.52
C ASP A 87 -0.04 3.67 -18.46
N VAL A 88 0.51 3.68 -17.24
CA VAL A 88 1.94 3.57 -16.94
C VAL A 88 2.14 2.63 -15.77
N LEU A 89 3.06 1.68 -15.89
CA LEU A 89 3.41 0.77 -14.81
C LEU A 89 4.72 1.19 -14.13
N LEU A 90 4.69 1.33 -12.81
CA LEU A 90 5.88 1.45 -11.97
C LEU A 90 6.19 0.07 -11.36
N TYR A 91 7.15 -0.64 -11.92
CA TYR A 91 7.66 -1.88 -11.33
C TYR A 91 8.77 -1.55 -10.35
N VAL A 92 8.51 -1.74 -9.05
CA VAL A 92 9.45 -1.36 -7.99
C VAL A 92 10.20 -2.58 -7.49
N THR A 93 11.51 -2.50 -7.54
CA THR A 93 12.47 -3.41 -6.90
C THR A 93 13.38 -2.62 -5.96
N ASP A 94 14.31 -3.27 -5.28
CA ASP A 94 15.32 -2.60 -4.48
C ASP A 94 16.72 -3.22 -4.67
N VAL A 95 17.72 -2.65 -4.00
CA VAL A 95 19.13 -3.05 -4.13
C VAL A 95 19.46 -4.41 -3.50
N VAL A 96 18.52 -5.02 -2.77
CA VAL A 96 18.71 -6.30 -2.05
C VAL A 96 17.92 -7.43 -2.69
N GLU A 97 16.91 -7.10 -3.46
CA GLU A 97 15.98 -8.06 -4.03
C GLU A 97 16.61 -8.91 -5.14
N THR A 98 16.20 -10.17 -5.20
CA THR A 98 16.52 -11.08 -6.31
C THR A 98 15.32 -11.24 -7.23
N PRO A 99 15.46 -11.00 -8.54
CA PRO A 99 14.36 -11.08 -9.53
C PRO A 99 13.67 -12.44 -9.58
N GLU A 100 14.39 -13.50 -9.21
CA GLU A 100 13.94 -14.90 -9.33
C GLU A 100 12.75 -15.26 -8.43
N LYS A 101 12.41 -14.41 -7.47
CA LYS A 101 11.36 -14.73 -6.47
C LYS A 101 9.95 -14.84 -7.05
N ASN A 102 9.62 -14.08 -8.09
CA ASN A 102 8.26 -14.01 -8.68
C ASN A 102 8.32 -13.93 -10.21
N MET A 103 8.97 -14.90 -10.84
CA MET A 103 9.14 -14.93 -12.30
C MET A 103 7.82 -14.94 -13.06
N ASP A 104 6.80 -15.65 -12.56
CA ASP A 104 5.47 -15.72 -13.20
C ASP A 104 4.81 -14.33 -13.31
N PHE A 105 4.97 -13.49 -12.27
CA PHE A 105 4.48 -12.13 -12.31
C PHE A 105 5.34 -11.24 -13.24
N LEU A 106 6.65 -11.42 -13.21
CA LEU A 106 7.57 -10.71 -14.10
C LEU A 106 7.29 -11.01 -15.57
N GLU A 107 6.97 -12.26 -15.92
CA GLU A 107 6.56 -12.64 -17.28
C GLU A 107 5.29 -11.93 -17.75
N LYS A 108 4.33 -11.64 -16.85
CA LYS A 108 3.16 -10.82 -17.17
C LYS A 108 3.57 -9.40 -17.50
N VAL A 109 4.49 -8.82 -16.72
CA VAL A 109 5.02 -7.47 -16.96
C VAL A 109 5.80 -7.39 -18.27
N GLN A 110 6.60 -8.40 -18.62
CA GLN A 110 7.33 -8.47 -19.89
C GLN A 110 6.42 -8.43 -21.13
N LYS A 111 5.19 -8.94 -21.01
CA LYS A 111 4.19 -8.99 -22.09
C LYS A 111 3.38 -7.71 -22.24
N MET A 112 3.57 -6.72 -21.34
CA MET A 112 2.82 -5.47 -21.39
C MET A 112 3.29 -4.59 -22.56
N THR A 113 2.34 -3.89 -23.16
CA THR A 113 2.57 -2.97 -24.28
C THR A 113 2.58 -1.52 -23.85
N ILE A 114 2.22 -1.23 -22.59
CA ILE A 114 2.25 0.12 -22.01
C ILE A 114 3.67 0.47 -21.53
N PRO A 115 3.97 1.76 -21.30
CA PRO A 115 5.23 2.17 -20.69
C PRO A 115 5.44 1.53 -19.32
N VAL A 116 6.60 0.89 -19.14
CA VAL A 116 7.05 0.31 -17.87
C VAL A 116 8.27 1.07 -17.38
N LEU A 117 8.16 1.70 -16.20
CA LEU A 117 9.28 2.29 -15.48
C LEU A 117 9.73 1.33 -14.40
N LEU A 118 10.92 0.78 -14.53
CA LEU A 118 11.53 -0.07 -13.51
C LEU A 118 12.28 0.80 -12.52
N LEU A 119 11.78 0.85 -11.29
CA LEU A 119 12.34 1.67 -10.21
C LEU A 119 13.24 0.81 -9.31
N ILE A 120 14.54 1.05 -9.32
CA ILE A 120 15.47 0.44 -8.35
C ILE A 120 15.52 1.36 -7.13
N ASN A 121 14.77 1.00 -6.10
CA ASN A 121 14.64 1.79 -4.88
C ASN A 121 15.75 1.48 -3.85
N LYS A 122 15.84 2.30 -2.80
CA LYS A 122 16.78 2.20 -1.69
C LYS A 122 18.25 2.30 -2.10
N ILE A 123 18.57 3.07 -3.14
CA ILE A 123 19.95 3.25 -3.60
C ILE A 123 20.86 3.86 -2.53
N ASP A 124 20.28 4.50 -1.51
CA ASP A 124 20.96 4.98 -0.31
C ASP A 124 21.56 3.85 0.57
N GLU A 125 21.15 2.61 0.33
CA GLU A 125 21.65 1.40 1.00
C GLU A 125 22.69 0.63 0.15
N SER A 126 23.17 1.18 -0.99
CA SER A 126 24.06 0.52 -1.93
C SER A 126 25.19 1.43 -2.40
N ASP A 127 26.24 0.84 -2.95
CA ASP A 127 27.32 1.54 -3.64
C ASP A 127 27.12 1.57 -5.17
N GLN A 128 27.86 2.45 -5.84
CA GLN A 128 27.73 2.67 -7.29
C GLN A 128 28.03 1.43 -8.13
N LYS A 129 28.99 0.60 -7.71
CA LYS A 129 29.39 -0.61 -8.45
C LYS A 129 28.30 -1.67 -8.38
N THR A 130 27.79 -1.91 -7.16
CA THR A 130 26.68 -2.84 -6.92
C THR A 130 25.42 -2.40 -7.68
N LEU A 131 25.09 -1.11 -7.63
CA LEU A 131 23.97 -0.56 -8.38
C LEU A 131 24.12 -0.77 -9.89
N GLY A 132 25.32 -0.57 -10.46
CA GLY A 132 25.59 -0.84 -11.88
C GLY A 132 25.28 -2.28 -12.28
N ASN A 133 25.72 -3.26 -11.49
CA ASN A 133 25.44 -4.68 -11.73
C ASN A 133 23.94 -4.99 -11.66
N ILE A 134 23.21 -4.36 -10.73
CA ILE A 134 21.76 -4.53 -10.59
C ILE A 134 21.04 -3.97 -11.82
N VAL A 135 21.42 -2.79 -12.29
CA VAL A 135 20.88 -2.17 -13.52
C VAL A 135 21.07 -3.07 -14.73
N GLU A 136 22.29 -3.62 -14.93
CA GLU A 136 22.58 -4.55 -16.04
C GLU A 136 21.71 -5.81 -15.97
N LYS A 137 21.59 -6.42 -14.78
CA LYS A 137 20.74 -7.60 -14.56
C LYS A 137 19.27 -7.32 -14.92
N TRP A 138 18.73 -6.21 -14.45
CA TRP A 138 17.35 -5.84 -14.74
C TRP A 138 17.12 -5.45 -16.20
N HIS A 139 18.10 -4.85 -16.86
CA HIS A 139 18.02 -4.57 -18.29
C HIS A 139 17.93 -5.84 -19.14
N MET A 140 18.61 -6.92 -18.72
CA MET A 140 18.47 -8.22 -19.38
C MET A 140 17.09 -8.84 -19.18
N LEU A 141 16.48 -8.65 -18.01
CA LEU A 141 15.18 -9.21 -17.67
C LEU A 141 14.00 -8.42 -18.23
N LEU A 142 14.11 -7.08 -18.23
CA LEU A 142 13.07 -6.15 -18.73
C LEU A 142 13.70 -5.18 -19.75
N PRO A 143 14.09 -5.66 -20.94
CA PRO A 143 14.82 -4.83 -21.91
C PRO A 143 14.04 -3.64 -22.45
N ASN A 144 12.71 -3.67 -22.38
CA ASN A 144 11.83 -2.60 -22.84
C ASN A 144 11.46 -1.61 -21.72
N ALA A 145 11.87 -1.85 -20.49
CA ALA A 145 11.58 -0.96 -19.38
C ALA A 145 12.65 0.15 -19.28
N GLU A 146 12.21 1.36 -18.97
CA GLU A 146 13.10 2.46 -18.58
C GLU A 146 13.50 2.30 -17.13
N ILE A 147 14.81 2.21 -16.86
CA ILE A 147 15.33 1.95 -15.50
C ILE A 147 15.68 3.27 -14.82
N LEU A 148 15.09 3.50 -13.65
CA LEU A 148 15.28 4.69 -12.83
C LEU A 148 15.72 4.31 -11.41
N PRO A 149 16.99 4.53 -11.02
CA PRO A 149 17.43 4.40 -9.63
C PRO A 149 16.87 5.55 -8.78
N ILE A 150 16.25 5.18 -7.63
CA ILE A 150 15.62 6.14 -6.72
C ILE A 150 15.89 5.82 -5.25
N SER A 151 15.67 6.80 -4.38
CA SER A 151 15.48 6.59 -2.94
C SER A 151 14.17 7.28 -2.51
N ALA A 152 13.10 6.51 -2.36
CA ALA A 152 11.83 7.03 -1.89
C ALA A 152 11.94 7.63 -0.49
N LYS A 153 12.77 7.04 0.38
CA LYS A 153 13.03 7.53 1.75
C LYS A 153 13.68 8.91 1.75
N ASN A 154 14.67 9.12 0.90
CA ASN A 154 15.45 10.36 0.82
C ASN A 154 14.94 11.33 -0.25
N LYS A 155 13.82 11.01 -0.91
CA LYS A 155 13.22 11.78 -2.01
C LYS A 155 14.13 11.95 -3.24
N PHE A 156 15.17 11.12 -3.38
CA PHE A 156 16.05 11.19 -4.53
C PHE A 156 15.38 10.59 -5.77
N GLY A 157 15.40 11.29 -6.88
CA GLY A 157 14.84 10.84 -8.15
C GLY A 157 13.32 11.01 -8.29
N ILE A 158 12.60 11.47 -7.25
CA ILE A 158 11.13 11.58 -7.27
C ILE A 158 10.64 12.64 -8.25
N ASP A 159 11.27 13.82 -8.30
CA ASP A 159 10.88 14.90 -9.23
C ASP A 159 11.12 14.48 -10.69
N MET A 160 12.22 13.77 -10.95
CA MET A 160 12.52 13.22 -12.28
C MET A 160 11.47 12.17 -12.69
N LEU A 161 11.10 11.29 -11.76
CA LEU A 161 10.06 10.28 -11.96
C LEU A 161 8.70 10.95 -12.27
N LEU A 162 8.28 11.95 -11.50
CA LEU A 162 7.03 12.69 -11.74
C LEU A 162 7.03 13.37 -13.11
N LYS A 163 8.14 13.99 -13.49
CA LYS A 163 8.30 14.58 -14.83
C LYS A 163 8.14 13.52 -15.91
N ARG A 164 8.79 12.37 -15.75
CA ARG A 164 8.71 11.28 -16.74
C ARG A 164 7.32 10.69 -16.84
N ILE A 165 6.63 10.49 -15.72
CA ILE A 165 5.22 10.07 -15.69
C ILE A 165 4.36 11.06 -16.50
N LYS A 166 4.47 12.37 -16.24
CA LYS A 166 3.71 13.41 -16.96
C LYS A 166 3.92 13.34 -18.47
N GLU A 167 5.12 13.04 -18.93
CA GLU A 167 5.42 12.88 -20.37
C GLU A 167 4.70 11.69 -20.99
N LEU A 168 4.57 10.58 -20.22
CA LEU A 168 3.99 9.32 -20.67
C LEU A 168 2.46 9.26 -20.57
N LEU A 169 1.84 10.12 -19.76
CA LEU A 169 0.39 10.14 -19.62
C LEU A 169 -0.32 10.48 -20.92
N PRO A 170 -1.44 9.80 -21.22
CA PRO A 170 -2.29 10.11 -22.35
C PRO A 170 -3.04 11.45 -22.19
N ASP A 171 -3.48 12.02 -23.28
CA ASP A 171 -4.43 13.12 -23.30
C ASP A 171 -5.81 12.57 -22.92
N SER A 172 -6.35 13.04 -21.81
CA SER A 172 -7.64 12.58 -21.25
C SER A 172 -8.23 13.64 -20.32
N PRO A 173 -9.57 13.74 -20.22
CA PRO A 173 -10.20 14.49 -19.13
C PRO A 173 -9.91 13.81 -17.78
N PRO A 174 -10.10 14.51 -16.64
CA PRO A 174 -9.95 13.91 -15.32
C PRO A 174 -10.94 12.78 -15.10
N PHE A 175 -10.53 11.72 -14.40
CA PHE A 175 -11.37 10.57 -14.04
C PHE A 175 -12.15 10.81 -12.74
N PHE A 176 -11.60 11.64 -11.86
CA PHE A 176 -12.15 11.93 -10.53
C PHE A 176 -12.29 13.44 -10.33
N ASP A 177 -13.10 13.83 -9.36
CA ASP A 177 -13.22 15.23 -8.97
C ASP A 177 -11.87 15.81 -8.54
N LYS A 178 -11.64 17.08 -8.88
CA LYS A 178 -10.32 17.74 -8.66
C LYS A 178 -9.93 17.90 -7.18
N ASP A 179 -10.89 17.81 -6.27
CA ASP A 179 -10.69 17.86 -4.82
C ASP A 179 -10.58 16.47 -4.17
N GLN A 180 -10.80 15.40 -4.94
CA GLN A 180 -10.68 14.03 -4.45
C GLN A 180 -9.21 13.61 -4.33
N LEU A 181 -8.83 13.12 -3.15
CA LEU A 181 -7.46 12.66 -2.84
C LEU A 181 -7.29 11.15 -2.98
N THR A 182 -8.36 10.36 -2.76
CA THR A 182 -8.29 8.89 -2.72
C THR A 182 -9.66 8.26 -2.98
N ASP A 183 -9.66 6.97 -3.34
CA ASP A 183 -10.88 6.14 -3.48
C ASP A 183 -11.40 5.59 -2.14
N LYS A 184 -10.63 5.70 -1.05
CA LYS A 184 -10.96 5.05 0.22
C LYS A 184 -11.71 5.99 1.18
N PRO A 185 -12.72 5.47 1.89
CA PRO A 185 -13.44 6.25 2.91
C PRO A 185 -12.60 6.43 4.19
N ALA A 186 -12.95 7.41 5.01
CA ALA A 186 -12.28 7.69 6.28
C ALA A 186 -12.16 6.45 7.21
N ARG A 187 -13.17 5.58 7.22
CA ARG A 187 -13.16 4.33 8.01
C ARG A 187 -12.03 3.39 7.62
N PHE A 188 -11.68 3.33 6.34
CA PHE A 188 -10.56 2.53 5.85
C PHE A 188 -9.24 2.99 6.48
N PHE A 189 -8.97 4.29 6.48
CA PHE A 189 -7.74 4.83 7.08
C PHE A 189 -7.68 4.59 8.58
N VAL A 190 -8.81 4.62 9.28
CA VAL A 190 -8.87 4.25 10.70
C VAL A 190 -8.42 2.81 10.90
N SER A 191 -8.98 1.88 10.12
CA SER A 191 -8.60 0.45 10.19
C SER A 191 -7.12 0.25 9.91
N GLU A 192 -6.60 0.88 8.86
CA GLU A 192 -5.19 0.77 8.46
C GLU A 192 -4.23 1.37 9.51
N ILE A 193 -4.56 2.52 10.10
CA ILE A 193 -3.73 3.13 11.14
C ILE A 193 -3.70 2.26 12.40
N ILE A 194 -4.83 1.66 12.80
CA ILE A 194 -4.85 0.71 13.92
C ILE A 194 -4.00 -0.54 13.57
N ARG A 195 -4.18 -1.08 12.37
CA ARG A 195 -3.43 -2.25 11.88
C ARG A 195 -1.92 -1.96 11.78
N GLU A 196 -1.52 -0.75 11.37
CA GLU A 196 -0.12 -0.32 11.40
C GLU A 196 0.47 -0.42 12.81
N LYS A 197 -0.26 0.02 13.85
CA LYS A 197 0.26 -0.08 15.22
C LYS A 197 0.36 -1.53 15.67
N ILE A 198 -0.55 -2.39 15.25
CA ILE A 198 -0.42 -3.84 15.50
C ILE A 198 0.82 -4.39 14.79
N LEU A 199 1.06 -4.04 13.53
CA LEU A 199 2.27 -4.41 12.81
C LEU A 199 3.56 -3.96 13.51
N LEU A 200 3.57 -2.78 14.13
CA LEU A 200 4.75 -2.23 14.79
C LEU A 200 5.01 -2.80 16.19
N TYR A 201 3.95 -3.14 16.93
CA TYR A 201 4.08 -3.48 18.36
C TYR A 201 3.97 -4.98 18.66
N TYR A 202 3.54 -5.81 17.71
CA TYR A 202 3.49 -7.26 17.86
C TYR A 202 4.40 -7.95 16.85
N ASP A 203 4.86 -9.14 17.20
CA ASP A 203 5.76 -9.95 16.40
C ASP A 203 5.19 -11.32 16.06
N LYS A 204 6.00 -12.16 15.44
CA LYS A 204 5.69 -13.51 14.97
C LYS A 204 4.47 -13.49 14.04
N GLU A 205 3.49 -14.35 14.29
CA GLU A 205 2.28 -14.52 13.47
C GLU A 205 1.18 -13.48 13.75
N ILE A 206 1.22 -12.78 14.89
CA ILE A 206 0.14 -11.86 15.29
C ILE A 206 -0.15 -10.78 14.23
N PRO A 207 0.84 -10.06 13.68
CA PRO A 207 0.60 -9.04 12.66
C PRO A 207 -0.12 -9.56 11.41
N TYR A 208 0.06 -10.84 11.11
CA TYR A 208 -0.47 -11.46 9.90
C TYR A 208 -1.84 -12.12 10.09
N SER A 209 -2.26 -12.29 11.35
CA SER A 209 -3.52 -12.96 11.74
C SER A 209 -4.62 -11.99 12.16
N VAL A 210 -4.37 -10.69 12.08
CA VAL A 210 -5.34 -9.66 12.51
C VAL A 210 -6.03 -9.01 11.32
N GLU A 211 -7.30 -8.66 11.52
CA GLU A 211 -8.06 -7.73 10.69
C GLU A 211 -8.70 -6.69 11.58
N VAL A 212 -8.89 -5.47 11.06
CA VAL A 212 -9.49 -4.37 11.81
C VAL A 212 -10.71 -3.83 11.08
N ARG A 213 -11.85 -3.83 11.74
CA ARG A 213 -13.09 -3.28 11.22
C ARG A 213 -13.61 -2.15 12.10
N VAL A 214 -13.94 -1.02 11.50
CA VAL A 214 -14.59 0.10 12.17
C VAL A 214 -16.09 -0.13 12.18
N GLU A 215 -16.66 -0.37 13.36
CA GLU A 215 -18.12 -0.52 13.52
C GLU A 215 -18.82 0.82 13.59
N ARG A 216 -18.26 1.76 14.34
CA ARG A 216 -18.81 3.10 14.50
C ARG A 216 -17.77 4.16 14.19
N PHE A 217 -18.17 5.11 13.35
CA PHE A 217 -17.45 6.35 13.09
C PHE A 217 -18.46 7.49 13.14
N LYS A 218 -18.35 8.33 14.16
CA LYS A 218 -19.25 9.50 14.33
C LYS A 218 -18.39 10.74 14.50
N GLU A 219 -18.40 11.55 13.46
CA GLU A 219 -17.74 12.86 13.48
C GLU A 219 -18.70 13.94 14.00
N THR A 220 -18.18 14.82 14.82
CA THR A 220 -18.82 16.03 15.31
C THR A 220 -17.94 17.23 14.99
N GLU A 221 -18.40 18.44 15.25
CA GLU A 221 -17.57 19.64 15.07
C GLU A 221 -16.30 19.60 15.94
N LYS A 222 -16.39 19.02 17.15
CA LYS A 222 -15.33 19.06 18.16
C LYS A 222 -14.44 17.84 18.19
N ASN A 223 -14.95 16.66 17.84
CA ASN A 223 -14.24 15.38 18.00
C ASN A 223 -14.81 14.30 17.09
N ILE A 224 -14.08 13.17 17.05
CA ILE A 224 -14.51 11.96 16.34
C ILE A 224 -14.58 10.80 17.34
N HIS A 225 -15.71 10.10 17.36
CA HIS A 225 -15.91 8.87 18.14
C HIS A 225 -15.79 7.65 17.23
N ILE A 226 -14.90 6.74 17.60
CA ILE A 226 -14.58 5.55 16.83
C ILE A 226 -14.65 4.31 17.70
N ASN A 227 -15.41 3.29 17.22
CA ASN A 227 -15.37 1.95 17.80
C ASN A 227 -14.83 1.01 16.72
N ALA A 228 -13.76 0.29 17.04
CA ALA A 228 -13.09 -0.63 16.14
C ALA A 228 -12.97 -2.03 16.78
N ILE A 229 -13.13 -3.07 15.95
CA ILE A 229 -12.92 -4.45 16.35
C ILE A 229 -11.66 -4.95 15.67
N ILE A 230 -10.79 -5.56 16.47
CA ILE A 230 -9.61 -6.30 16.03
C ILE A 230 -9.99 -7.77 16.01
N TYR A 231 -10.11 -8.36 14.84
CA TYR A 231 -10.37 -9.77 14.65
C TYR A 231 -9.07 -10.56 14.66
N VAL A 232 -9.12 -11.75 15.27
CA VAL A 232 -8.03 -12.73 15.32
C VAL A 232 -8.58 -14.12 15.08
N GLU A 233 -7.76 -15.09 14.70
CA GLU A 233 -8.22 -16.44 14.41
C GLU A 233 -8.37 -17.34 15.65
N ARG A 234 -7.63 -17.04 16.74
CA ARG A 234 -7.53 -17.95 17.92
C ARG A 234 -7.59 -17.17 19.23
N ASP A 235 -8.10 -17.83 20.28
CA ASP A 235 -8.14 -17.28 21.64
C ASP A 235 -6.74 -16.95 22.18
N SER A 236 -5.72 -17.76 21.85
CA SER A 236 -4.34 -17.46 22.22
C SER A 236 -3.85 -16.14 21.63
N GLN A 237 -4.17 -15.83 20.39
CA GLN A 237 -3.83 -14.56 19.72
C GLN A 237 -4.58 -13.38 20.38
N LYS A 238 -5.88 -13.59 20.74
CA LYS A 238 -6.66 -12.61 21.49
C LYS A 238 -5.99 -12.29 22.82
N GLY A 239 -5.55 -13.32 23.56
CA GLY A 239 -4.81 -13.13 24.81
C GLY A 239 -3.52 -12.33 24.64
N ILE A 240 -2.74 -12.58 23.57
CA ILE A 240 -1.51 -11.86 23.26
C ILE A 240 -1.81 -10.39 22.94
N ILE A 241 -2.83 -10.10 22.11
CA ILE A 241 -3.19 -8.72 21.75
C ILE A 241 -3.65 -7.93 22.97
N ILE A 242 -4.48 -8.52 23.83
CA ILE A 242 -4.94 -7.86 25.05
C ILE A 242 -3.77 -7.65 26.02
N GLY A 243 -2.94 -8.67 26.19
CA GLY A 243 -1.82 -8.67 27.12
C GLY A 243 -2.25 -8.73 28.57
N HIS A 244 -1.29 -8.78 29.49
CA HIS A 244 -1.57 -8.81 30.92
C HIS A 244 -2.36 -7.56 31.34
N GLN A 245 -3.52 -7.75 31.96
CA GLN A 245 -4.44 -6.70 32.40
C GLN A 245 -4.79 -5.65 31.32
N GLY A 246 -4.74 -6.03 30.03
CA GLY A 246 -5.07 -5.13 28.92
C GLY A 246 -3.97 -4.11 28.56
N ILE A 247 -2.77 -4.20 29.15
CA ILE A 247 -1.69 -3.21 28.97
C ILE A 247 -1.23 -3.12 27.53
N ALA A 248 -1.10 -4.26 26.82
CA ALA A 248 -0.63 -4.27 25.45
C ALA A 248 -1.65 -3.61 24.50
N LEU A 249 -2.93 -3.97 24.61
CA LEU A 249 -4.00 -3.36 23.82
C LEU A 249 -4.12 -1.85 24.09
N LYS A 250 -4.04 -1.44 25.38
CA LYS A 250 -4.08 -0.04 25.76
C LYS A 250 -2.94 0.77 25.11
N LYS A 251 -1.72 0.20 25.06
CA LYS A 251 -0.57 0.84 24.40
C LYS A 251 -0.83 1.05 22.92
N VAL A 252 -1.23 0.01 22.20
CA VAL A 252 -1.51 0.06 20.76
C VAL A 252 -2.64 1.04 20.46
N SER A 253 -3.74 0.98 21.23
CA SER A 253 -4.89 1.89 21.04
C SER A 253 -4.53 3.34 21.32
N THR A 254 -3.65 3.61 22.31
CA THR A 254 -3.15 4.96 22.59
C THR A 254 -2.32 5.50 21.44
N GLU A 255 -1.41 4.70 20.87
CA GLU A 255 -0.59 5.13 19.74
C GLU A 255 -1.42 5.25 18.45
N ALA A 256 -2.40 4.38 18.26
CA ALA A 256 -3.36 4.50 17.16
C ALA A 256 -4.17 5.81 17.27
N ARG A 257 -4.71 6.13 18.46
CA ARG A 257 -5.45 7.37 18.71
C ARG A 257 -4.63 8.60 18.37
N LYS A 258 -3.38 8.69 18.86
CA LYS A 258 -2.48 9.81 18.53
C LYS A 258 -2.23 9.97 17.04
N ALA A 259 -2.03 8.84 16.33
CA ALA A 259 -1.83 8.85 14.88
C ALA A 259 -3.10 9.30 14.14
N LEU A 260 -4.28 8.86 14.59
CA LEU A 260 -5.58 9.26 14.04
C LEU A 260 -5.86 10.75 14.31
N GLU A 261 -5.54 11.27 15.50
CA GLU A 261 -5.66 12.70 15.81
C GLU A 261 -4.81 13.57 14.89
N LYS A 262 -3.59 13.09 14.57
CA LYS A 262 -2.71 13.75 13.60
C LYS A 262 -3.28 13.68 12.18
N PHE A 263 -3.87 12.54 11.81
CA PHE A 263 -4.42 12.31 10.46
C PHE A 263 -5.67 13.15 10.20
N PHE A 264 -6.61 13.20 11.17
CA PHE A 264 -7.87 13.91 11.02
C PHE A 264 -7.83 15.38 11.49
N GLY A 265 -6.77 15.79 12.19
CA GLY A 265 -6.65 17.13 12.75
C GLY A 265 -7.66 17.45 13.86
N LYS A 266 -8.28 16.43 14.47
CA LYS A 266 -9.32 16.54 15.50
C LYS A 266 -9.05 15.60 16.67
N PRO A 267 -9.49 15.94 17.90
CA PRO A 267 -9.47 15.00 19.03
C PRO A 267 -10.28 13.75 18.73
N ILE A 268 -9.76 12.58 19.14
CA ILE A 268 -10.38 11.29 18.88
C ILE A 268 -10.64 10.53 20.18
N PHE A 269 -11.86 10.04 20.31
CA PHE A 269 -12.23 9.02 21.28
C PHE A 269 -12.25 7.65 20.58
N LEU A 270 -11.28 6.79 20.92
CA LEU A 270 -11.09 5.47 20.30
C LEU A 270 -11.35 4.37 21.30
N GLU A 271 -12.31 3.51 20.99
CA GLU A 271 -12.55 2.24 21.67
C GLU A 271 -12.16 1.08 20.76
N THR A 272 -11.41 0.13 21.31
CA THR A 272 -10.98 -1.06 20.57
C THR A 272 -11.37 -2.33 21.32
N PHE A 273 -11.90 -3.29 20.58
CA PHE A 273 -12.31 -4.60 21.08
C PHE A 273 -11.59 -5.70 20.32
N VAL A 274 -11.34 -6.84 20.95
CA VAL A 274 -10.72 -8.00 20.28
C VAL A 274 -11.74 -9.14 20.23
N LYS A 275 -12.04 -9.61 19.02
CA LYS A 275 -12.93 -10.76 18.77
C LYS A 275 -12.17 -11.89 18.10
N VAL A 276 -12.54 -13.12 18.39
CA VAL A 276 -12.07 -14.30 17.65
C VAL A 276 -13.04 -14.57 16.52
N ASP A 277 -12.50 -14.66 15.33
CA ASP A 277 -13.18 -15.10 14.11
C ASP A 277 -12.31 -16.19 13.48
N LYS A 278 -12.73 -17.45 13.69
CA LYS A 278 -11.93 -18.61 13.31
C LYS A 278 -11.78 -18.69 11.79
N ASP A 279 -10.54 -18.91 11.37
CA ASP A 279 -10.19 -19.16 9.98
C ASP A 279 -10.63 -18.05 8.98
N TRP A 280 -10.82 -16.80 9.46
CA TRP A 280 -11.29 -15.68 8.65
C TRP A 280 -10.43 -15.45 7.40
N ARG A 281 -9.10 -15.68 7.47
CA ARG A 281 -8.18 -15.53 6.33
C ARG A 281 -8.40 -16.55 5.22
N SER A 282 -9.13 -17.65 5.51
CA SER A 282 -9.43 -18.72 4.57
C SER A 282 -10.92 -18.79 4.20
N SER A 283 -11.75 -17.92 4.79
CA SER A 283 -13.18 -17.81 4.55
C SER A 283 -13.48 -16.74 3.51
N GLN A 284 -13.97 -17.11 2.32
CA GLN A 284 -14.33 -16.15 1.27
C GLN A 284 -15.37 -15.15 1.77
N ARG A 285 -16.39 -15.60 2.49
CA ARG A 285 -17.43 -14.75 3.06
C ARG A 285 -16.87 -13.65 3.97
N GLU A 286 -15.92 -13.99 4.85
CA GLU A 286 -15.31 -13.02 5.75
C GLU A 286 -14.39 -12.07 4.99
N LEU A 287 -13.61 -12.58 4.03
CA LEU A 287 -12.79 -11.75 3.15
C LEU A 287 -13.63 -10.73 2.36
N ASP A 288 -14.76 -11.17 1.81
CA ASP A 288 -15.70 -10.27 1.11
C ASP A 288 -16.23 -9.18 2.06
N SER A 289 -16.58 -9.56 3.30
CA SER A 289 -17.07 -8.63 4.32
C SER A 289 -16.02 -7.60 4.76
N PHE A 290 -14.74 -7.93 4.62
CA PHE A 290 -13.60 -7.04 4.90
C PHE A 290 -13.11 -6.28 3.65
N GLY A 291 -13.75 -6.47 2.50
CA GLY A 291 -13.44 -5.74 1.27
C GLY A 291 -12.25 -6.31 0.49
N TYR A 292 -11.95 -7.59 0.64
CA TYR A 292 -10.89 -8.28 -0.11
C TYR A 292 -11.38 -8.85 -1.45
N ASN A 293 -12.33 -8.20 -2.09
CA ASN A 293 -12.75 -8.52 -3.46
C ASN A 293 -12.06 -7.57 -4.43
N PRO A 294 -11.16 -8.03 -5.29
CA PRO A 294 -10.79 -7.29 -6.48
C PRO A 294 -12.00 -7.29 -7.44
N GLU A 295 -12.61 -6.13 -7.64
CA GLU A 295 -13.59 -5.91 -8.71
C GLU A 295 -12.89 -5.90 -10.06
#